data_ab73713cfb91da3b6409eca99b7e6837
#
_entry.id   ab73713cfb91da3b6409eca99b7e6837
#
_cell.length_a   1.000
_cell.length_b   1.000
_cell.length_c   1.000
_cell.angle_alpha   90.00
_cell.angle_beta   90.00
_cell.angle_gamma   90.00
#
_symmetry.space_group_name_H-M   'P 1'
#
loop_
_entity.id
_entity.type
_entity.pdbx_description
1 polymer ?
#
loop_
_entity_poly.entity_id
_entity_poly.type
_entity_poly.pdbx_seq_one_letter_code
_entity_poly.pdbx_strand_id
1 'polypeptide(L)'
;FNTDFHSIRGSRVAECRKPTIAAVSGYALGGGCELAMMCDIIVASDTAKFGQPEITLGTIPGIGGTQRLTRAIGKSKAMDLCLTGRMMDAAEAERSGLVSRIFPADKLLDEAMAMAEKIASMSQPAAAMAKSAVN
;
A
#
# COMPACT_ATOMS: atom_id res chain seq x y z
N PHE A 1 -17.69 -23.51 -5.21
CA PHE A 1 -16.63 -22.47 -5.27
C PHE A 1 -16.88 -21.53 -4.12
N ASN A 2 -16.03 -21.63 -3.13
CA ASN A 2 -16.14 -20.82 -1.93
C ASN A 2 -15.70 -19.39 -2.26
N THR A 3 -16.58 -18.43 -2.06
CA THR A 3 -16.40 -17.02 -2.35
C THR A 3 -15.47 -16.32 -1.34
N ASP A 4 -14.61 -17.08 -0.67
CA ASP A 4 -13.77 -16.61 0.44
C ASP A 4 -12.67 -15.63 0.02
N PHE A 5 -12.42 -15.45 -1.27
CA PHE A 5 -11.54 -14.37 -1.72
C PHE A 5 -12.15 -12.98 -1.46
N HIS A 6 -13.48 -12.89 -1.44
CA HIS A 6 -14.18 -11.68 -0.97
C HIS A 6 -14.32 -11.61 0.54
N SER A 7 -14.14 -12.72 1.26
CA SER A 7 -14.21 -12.77 2.72
C SER A 7 -12.84 -12.60 3.39
N ILE A 8 -11.75 -12.75 2.68
CA ILE A 8 -10.50 -12.08 3.04
C ILE A 8 -10.75 -10.61 2.75
N ARG A 9 -11.64 -10.06 3.54
CA ARG A 9 -12.08 -8.67 3.42
C ARG A 9 -10.86 -7.81 3.63
N GLY A 10 -10.30 -7.28 2.54
CA GLY A 10 -9.40 -6.14 2.61
C GLY A 10 -9.96 -5.04 3.49
N SER A 11 -11.30 -4.96 3.63
CA SER A 11 -11.97 -4.13 4.62
C SER A 11 -11.41 -4.32 6.04
N ARG A 12 -11.06 -5.53 6.46
CA ARG A 12 -10.52 -5.74 7.82
C ARG A 12 -9.19 -5.04 8.06
N VAL A 13 -8.33 -4.95 7.04
CA VAL A 13 -7.08 -4.19 7.14
C VAL A 13 -7.37 -2.70 7.21
N ALA A 14 -8.21 -2.21 6.31
CA ALA A 14 -8.62 -0.80 6.27
C ALA A 14 -9.41 -0.38 7.52
N GLU A 15 -10.20 -1.28 8.09
CA GLU A 15 -11.03 -1.05 9.29
C GLU A 15 -10.27 -1.28 10.61
N CYS A 16 -9.04 -1.77 10.56
CA CYS A 16 -8.23 -1.96 11.76
C CYS A 16 -8.06 -0.62 12.49
N ARG A 17 -8.38 -0.59 13.78
CA ARG A 17 -8.27 0.63 14.59
C ARG A 17 -6.83 1.00 14.92
N LYS A 18 -5.94 0.02 14.96
CA LYS A 18 -4.51 0.24 15.16
C LYS A 18 -3.85 0.67 13.86
N PRO A 19 -2.81 1.51 13.91
CA PRO A 19 -1.99 1.78 12.74
C PRO A 19 -1.40 0.51 12.13
N THR A 20 -1.40 0.46 10.80
CA THR A 20 -0.89 -0.67 10.03
C THR A 20 0.22 -0.21 9.09
N ILE A 21 1.26 -1.03 8.96
CA ILE A 21 2.41 -0.76 8.08
C ILE A 21 2.55 -1.90 7.08
N ALA A 22 2.56 -1.57 5.80
CA ALA A 22 2.95 -2.50 4.75
C ALA A 22 4.46 -2.38 4.48
N ALA A 23 5.20 -3.45 4.71
CA ALA A 23 6.62 -3.54 4.36
C ALA A 23 6.74 -4.35 3.06
N VAL A 24 6.96 -3.65 1.94
CA VAL A 24 6.93 -4.23 0.61
C VAL A 24 8.34 -4.50 0.10
N SER A 25 8.62 -5.78 -0.19
CA SER A 25 9.85 -6.23 -0.84
C SER A 25 9.48 -6.97 -2.12
N GLY A 26 10.12 -6.65 -3.24
CA GLY A 26 9.78 -7.23 -4.53
C GLY A 26 8.45 -6.72 -5.09
N TYR A 27 7.68 -7.59 -5.72
CA TYR A 27 6.48 -7.22 -6.45
C TYR A 27 5.24 -7.06 -5.55
N ALA A 28 4.58 -5.90 -5.65
CA ALA A 28 3.25 -5.63 -5.14
C ALA A 28 2.37 -5.17 -6.32
N LEU A 29 1.74 -6.11 -6.99
CA LEU A 29 0.97 -5.87 -8.22
C LEU A 29 -0.50 -6.25 -8.04
N GLY A 30 -1.39 -5.53 -8.69
CA GLY A 30 -2.83 -5.81 -8.64
C GLY A 30 -3.34 -5.85 -7.20
N GLY A 31 -3.97 -6.97 -6.81
CA GLY A 31 -4.48 -7.18 -5.47
C GLY A 31 -3.42 -7.03 -4.36
N GLY A 32 -2.16 -7.39 -4.63
CA GLY A 32 -1.06 -7.16 -3.69
C GLY A 32 -0.76 -5.68 -3.47
N CYS A 33 -0.79 -4.88 -4.54
CA CYS A 33 -0.67 -3.43 -4.44
C CYS A 33 -1.89 -2.83 -3.71
N GLU A 34 -3.09 -3.31 -4.02
CA GLU A 34 -4.33 -2.88 -3.36
C GLU A 34 -4.30 -3.17 -1.86
N LEU A 35 -3.83 -4.35 -1.46
CA LEU A 35 -3.67 -4.72 -0.04
C LEU A 35 -2.67 -3.80 0.67
N ALA A 36 -1.53 -3.50 0.04
CA ALA A 36 -0.56 -2.56 0.59
C ALA A 36 -1.18 -1.16 0.79
N MET A 37 -1.98 -0.70 -0.17
CA MET A 37 -2.67 0.59 -0.09
C MET A 37 -3.81 0.63 0.95
N MET A 38 -4.27 -0.50 1.45
CA MET A 38 -5.21 -0.56 2.58
C MET A 38 -4.53 -0.33 3.92
N CYS A 39 -3.22 -0.51 4.00
CA CYS A 39 -2.43 -0.15 5.18
C CYS A 39 -2.28 1.36 5.28
N ASP A 40 -1.99 1.84 6.49
CA ASP A 40 -1.87 3.29 6.75
C ASP A 40 -0.54 3.85 6.24
N ILE A 41 0.52 3.07 6.33
CA ILE A 41 1.87 3.47 5.90
C ILE A 41 2.43 2.37 4.99
N ILE A 42 3.02 2.76 3.87
CA ILE A 42 3.78 1.85 3.02
C ILE A 42 5.25 2.23 3.13
N VAL A 43 6.09 1.28 3.52
CA VAL A 43 7.54 1.34 3.41
C VAL A 43 8.02 0.25 2.44
N ALA A 44 9.07 0.50 1.71
CA ALA A 44 9.50 -0.39 0.65
C ALA A 44 10.99 -0.67 0.69
N SER A 45 11.38 -1.82 0.20
CA SER A 45 12.78 -2.05 -0.18
C SER A 45 13.10 -1.34 -1.49
N ASP A 46 14.37 -1.11 -1.73
CA ASP A 46 14.89 -0.57 -3.00
C ASP A 46 14.57 -1.48 -4.21
N THR A 47 14.21 -2.74 -3.96
CA THR A 47 13.83 -3.72 -4.99
C THR A 47 12.33 -3.76 -5.27
N ALA A 48 11.52 -3.00 -4.54
CA ALA A 48 10.07 -3.06 -4.66
C ALA A 48 9.56 -2.53 -6.01
N LYS A 49 8.51 -3.19 -6.53
CA LYS A 49 7.78 -2.79 -7.73
C LYS A 49 6.29 -2.72 -7.41
N PHE A 50 5.64 -1.67 -7.87
CA PHE A 50 4.21 -1.44 -7.67
C PHE A 50 3.49 -1.28 -9.00
N GLY A 51 2.25 -1.70 -9.06
CA GLY A 51 1.45 -1.51 -10.28
C GLY A 51 0.07 -2.10 -10.19
N GLN A 52 -0.75 -1.75 -11.20
CA GLN A 52 -2.11 -2.24 -11.40
C GLN A 52 -2.21 -2.83 -12.81
N PRO A 53 -1.66 -4.03 -13.07
CA PRO A 53 -1.55 -4.58 -14.42
C PRO A 53 -2.82 -5.31 -14.89
N GLU A 54 -3.95 -5.16 -14.21
CA GLU A 54 -5.20 -5.89 -14.50
C GLU A 54 -5.68 -5.70 -15.95
N ILE A 55 -5.37 -4.55 -16.57
CA ILE A 55 -5.72 -4.27 -17.97
C ILE A 55 -5.12 -5.31 -18.92
N THR A 56 -3.98 -5.89 -18.60
CA THR A 56 -3.34 -6.94 -19.41
C THR A 56 -4.15 -8.24 -19.42
N LEU A 57 -5.05 -8.41 -18.46
CA LEU A 57 -6.00 -9.52 -18.36
C LEU A 57 -7.42 -9.13 -18.79
N GLY A 58 -7.60 -7.93 -19.34
CA GLY A 58 -8.91 -7.44 -19.78
C GLY A 58 -9.86 -7.04 -18.65
N THR A 59 -9.33 -6.71 -17.47
CA THR A 59 -10.13 -6.27 -16.33
C THR A 59 -9.56 -4.98 -15.70
N ILE A 60 -10.15 -4.53 -14.62
CA ILE A 60 -9.74 -3.34 -13.87
C ILE A 60 -9.41 -3.70 -12.42
N PRO A 61 -8.65 -2.86 -11.68
CA PRO A 61 -8.45 -3.03 -10.25
C PRO A 61 -9.80 -3.14 -9.52
N GLY A 62 -9.98 -4.21 -8.73
CA GLY A 62 -11.28 -4.56 -8.15
C GLY A 62 -11.39 -4.35 -6.64
N ILE A 63 -10.29 -4.04 -5.94
CA ILE A 63 -10.25 -3.95 -4.47
C ILE A 63 -9.82 -2.54 -4.01
N GLY A 64 -10.24 -1.53 -4.74
CA GLY A 64 -10.03 -0.12 -4.40
C GLY A 64 -8.81 0.54 -5.03
N GLY A 65 -8.06 -0.17 -5.88
CA GLY A 65 -6.87 0.37 -6.54
C GLY A 65 -7.13 1.64 -7.35
N THR A 66 -8.24 1.69 -8.06
CA THR A 66 -8.64 2.89 -8.83
C THR A 66 -8.82 4.12 -7.96
N GLN A 67 -9.24 3.95 -6.70
CA GLN A 67 -9.50 5.04 -5.76
C GLN A 67 -8.28 5.40 -4.94
N ARG A 68 -7.65 4.40 -4.29
CA ARG A 68 -6.50 4.62 -3.41
C ARG A 68 -5.27 5.06 -4.17
N LEU A 69 -4.98 4.44 -5.32
CA LEU A 69 -3.83 4.83 -6.14
C LEU A 69 -3.98 6.25 -6.65
N THR A 70 -5.15 6.62 -7.16
CA THR A 70 -5.42 7.98 -7.65
C THR A 70 -5.24 9.02 -6.56
N ARG A 71 -5.70 8.75 -5.35
CA ARG A 71 -5.53 9.67 -4.21
C ARG A 71 -4.07 9.79 -3.78
N ALA A 72 -3.30 8.71 -3.86
CA ALA A 72 -1.90 8.69 -3.46
C ALA A 72 -0.98 9.42 -4.46
N ILE A 73 -1.11 9.14 -5.76
CA ILE A 73 -0.14 9.57 -6.78
C ILE A 73 -0.71 10.54 -7.83
N GLY A 74 -1.98 10.87 -7.72
CA GLY A 74 -2.67 11.75 -8.66
C GLY A 74 -3.21 11.03 -9.89
N LYS A 75 -4.18 11.68 -10.55
CA LYS A 75 -4.95 11.10 -11.66
C LYS A 75 -4.08 10.68 -12.83
N SER A 76 -3.17 11.54 -13.29
CA SER A 76 -2.40 11.29 -14.50
C SER A 76 -1.52 10.06 -14.39
N LYS A 77 -0.79 9.93 -13.27
CA LYS A 77 0.08 8.78 -13.05
C LYS A 77 -0.72 7.50 -12.76
N ALA A 78 -1.82 7.59 -12.04
CA ALA A 78 -2.71 6.45 -11.82
C ALA A 78 -3.30 5.94 -13.15
N MET A 79 -3.73 6.86 -14.03
CA MET A 79 -4.20 6.50 -15.38
C MET A 79 -3.12 5.78 -16.19
N ASP A 80 -1.90 6.31 -16.18
CA ASP A 80 -0.77 5.70 -16.89
C ASP A 80 -0.57 4.24 -16.41
N LEU A 81 -0.48 4.01 -15.11
CA LEU A 81 -0.30 2.67 -14.57
C LEU A 81 -1.47 1.74 -14.87
N CYS A 82 -2.71 2.21 -14.71
CA CYS A 82 -3.90 1.38 -14.92
C CYS A 82 -4.16 1.09 -16.40
N LEU A 83 -3.82 2.00 -17.32
CA LEU A 83 -4.11 1.83 -18.74
C LEU A 83 -2.96 1.18 -19.52
N THR A 84 -1.72 1.32 -19.07
CA THR A 84 -0.56 0.69 -19.73
C THR A 84 -0.16 -0.64 -19.07
N GLY A 85 -0.54 -0.84 -17.82
CA GLY A 85 -0.11 -2.00 -17.03
C GLY A 85 1.36 -1.96 -16.62
N ARG A 86 2.05 -0.82 -16.82
CA ARG A 86 3.45 -0.70 -16.40
C ARG A 86 3.61 -0.69 -14.88
N MET A 87 4.79 -0.98 -14.41
CA MET A 87 5.16 -0.92 -13.00
C MET A 87 5.92 0.37 -12.67
N MET A 88 5.77 0.84 -11.43
CA MET A 88 6.69 1.81 -10.83
C MET A 88 7.74 1.07 -10.00
N ASP A 89 8.98 1.54 -10.02
CA ASP A 89 9.97 1.12 -9.04
C ASP A 89 9.78 1.83 -7.67
N ALA A 90 10.55 1.42 -6.68
CA ALA A 90 10.47 2.00 -5.34
C ALA A 90 10.73 3.51 -5.33
N ALA A 91 11.71 3.98 -6.09
CA ALA A 91 12.06 5.41 -6.15
C ALA A 91 10.93 6.25 -6.74
N GLU A 92 10.29 5.78 -7.83
CA GLU A 92 9.12 6.47 -8.41
C GLU A 92 7.94 6.45 -7.45
N ALA A 93 7.68 5.31 -6.78
CA ALA A 93 6.59 5.19 -5.83
C ALA A 93 6.75 6.14 -4.63
N GLU A 94 7.97 6.34 -4.15
CA GLU A 94 8.27 7.29 -3.09
C GLU A 94 8.10 8.74 -3.58
N ARG A 95 8.68 9.12 -4.71
CA ARG A 95 8.53 10.46 -5.28
C ARG A 95 7.08 10.83 -5.57
N SER A 96 6.28 9.84 -5.94
CA SER A 96 4.87 10.04 -6.31
C SER A 96 3.94 10.12 -5.10
N GLY A 97 4.39 9.75 -3.91
CA GLY A 97 3.61 9.82 -2.68
C GLY A 97 2.91 8.52 -2.27
N LEU A 98 3.20 7.39 -2.94
CA LEU A 98 2.67 6.08 -2.54
C LEU A 98 3.46 5.49 -1.37
N VAL A 99 4.78 5.59 -1.39
CA VAL A 99 5.70 5.03 -0.40
C VAL A 99 6.25 6.13 0.48
N SER A 100 6.20 5.91 1.80
CA SER A 100 6.71 6.86 2.80
C SER A 100 8.23 6.89 2.86
N ARG A 101 8.86 5.69 2.91
CA ARG A 101 10.32 5.53 3.04
C ARG A 101 10.80 4.32 2.29
N ILE A 102 12.04 4.41 1.79
CA ILE A 102 12.74 3.29 1.14
C ILE A 102 13.93 2.88 2.01
N PHE A 103 14.12 1.58 2.15
CA PHE A 103 15.25 0.97 2.87
C PHE A 103 15.95 -0.06 2.01
N PRO A 104 17.22 -0.37 2.26
CA PRO A 104 17.86 -1.56 1.68
C PRO A 104 17.04 -2.83 1.98
N ALA A 105 16.97 -3.75 1.04
CA ALA A 105 16.12 -4.94 1.16
C ALA A 105 16.40 -5.77 2.43
N ASP A 106 17.67 -5.89 2.81
CA ASP A 106 18.11 -6.61 4.01
C ASP A 106 17.76 -5.91 5.33
N LYS A 107 17.36 -4.62 5.29
CA LYS A 107 17.01 -3.81 6.46
C LYS A 107 15.53 -3.49 6.55
N LEU A 108 14.75 -3.77 5.52
CA LEU A 108 13.36 -3.36 5.43
C LEU A 108 12.53 -3.79 6.65
N LEU A 109 12.59 -5.07 7.01
CA LEU A 109 11.78 -5.58 8.11
C LEU A 109 12.17 -4.98 9.45
N ASP A 110 13.46 -4.88 9.73
CA ASP A 110 13.96 -4.28 10.99
C ASP A 110 13.56 -2.81 11.10
N GLU A 111 13.64 -2.05 10.02
CA GLU A 111 13.25 -0.64 9.98
C GLU A 111 11.72 -0.46 10.10
N ALA A 112 10.94 -1.33 9.46
CA ALA A 112 9.49 -1.33 9.63
C ALA A 112 9.08 -1.67 11.06
N MET A 113 9.74 -2.63 11.69
CA MET A 113 9.53 -2.98 13.10
C MET A 113 9.91 -1.82 14.03
N ALA A 114 11.00 -1.13 13.77
CA ALA A 114 11.40 0.04 14.54
C ALA A 114 10.36 1.16 14.46
N MET A 115 9.78 1.39 13.28
CA MET A 115 8.66 2.33 13.11
C MET A 115 7.43 1.88 13.92
N ALA A 116 7.07 0.61 13.87
CA ALA A 116 5.94 0.06 14.61
C ALA A 116 6.14 0.19 16.12
N GLU A 117 7.32 -0.11 16.62
CA GLU A 117 7.68 0.04 18.05
C GLU A 117 7.61 1.50 18.49
N LYS A 118 8.07 2.43 17.66
CA LYS A 118 7.96 3.86 17.93
C LYS A 118 6.51 4.30 18.05
N ILE A 119 5.65 3.88 17.12
CA ILE A 119 4.22 4.17 17.17
C ILE A 119 3.58 3.55 18.42
N ALA A 120 3.92 2.30 18.73
CA ALA A 120 3.42 1.59 19.90
C ALA A 120 3.83 2.25 21.23
N SER A 121 4.93 3.00 21.27
CA SER A 121 5.39 3.76 22.43
C SER A 121 4.62 5.05 22.66
N MET A 122 3.86 5.52 21.68
CA MET A 122 3.06 6.74 21.75
C MET A 122 1.71 6.49 22.45
N SER A 123 0.97 7.56 22.74
CA SER A 123 -0.40 7.47 23.25
C SER A 123 -1.29 6.70 22.28
N GLN A 124 -1.83 5.56 22.69
CA GLN A 124 -2.68 4.73 21.83
C GLN A 124 -4.01 5.43 21.43
N PRO A 125 -4.71 6.14 22.35
CA PRO A 125 -5.88 6.93 21.96
C PRO A 125 -5.52 8.02 20.95
N ALA A 126 -4.39 8.71 21.10
CA ALA A 126 -3.95 9.72 20.16
C ALA A 126 -3.61 9.12 18.78
N ALA A 127 -2.95 7.96 18.74
CA ALA A 127 -2.65 7.27 17.49
C ALA A 127 -3.93 6.86 16.75
N ALA A 128 -4.92 6.33 17.46
CA ALA A 128 -6.21 5.98 16.87
C ALA A 128 -6.96 7.20 16.33
N MET A 129 -6.96 8.31 17.06
CA MET A 129 -7.58 9.56 16.61
C MET A 129 -6.85 10.14 15.39
N ALA A 130 -5.52 10.13 15.38
CA ALA A 130 -4.73 10.59 14.24
C ALA A 130 -5.03 9.77 12.99
N LYS A 131 -5.08 8.44 13.12
CA LYS A 131 -5.46 7.55 12.01
C LYS A 131 -6.86 7.89 11.47
N SER A 132 -7.83 8.06 12.36
CA SER A 132 -9.20 8.42 11.96
C SER A 132 -9.28 9.80 11.29
N ALA A 133 -8.48 10.76 11.75
CA ALA A 133 -8.48 12.12 11.19
C ALA A 133 -7.82 12.18 9.80
N VAL A 134 -6.80 11.36 9.55
CA VAL A 134 -6.13 11.27 8.24
C VAL A 134 -6.98 10.52 7.22
N ASN A 135 -7.66 9.47 7.63
CA ASN A 135 -8.57 8.70 6.77
C ASN A 135 -9.91 9.43 6.56
#